data_359fcd618cde1013dc9bd91592575aef
#
_entry.id   359fcd618cde1013dc9bd91592575aef
#
_cell.length_a   1.000
_cell.length_b   1.000
_cell.length_c   1.000
_cell.angle_alpha   90.00
_cell.angle_beta   90.00
_cell.angle_gamma   90.00
#
_symmetry.space_group_name_H-M   'P 1'
#
loop_
_entity.id
_entity.type
_entity.pdbx_description
1 polymer ?
#
loop_
_entity_poly.entity_id
_entity_poly.type
_entity_poly.pdbx_seq_one_letter_code
_entity_poly.pdbx_strand_id
1 'polypeptide(L)'
;MHLDNWGLKAKKLGFRSRAVFKLEEILEKTNALKGCKNVLDIGAAPGGWSQLIKYKLKKANVFAIDILDIEPIKGVNFFQQKVEDIDLVK
;
A
#
# COMPACT_ATOMS: atom_id res chain seq x y z
N MET A 1 -25.04 -15.65 -4.47
CA MET A 1 -23.82 -14.85 -4.53
C MET A 1 -23.00 -15.10 -3.26
N HIS A 2 -21.76 -15.40 -3.45
CA HIS A 2 -20.88 -15.60 -2.32
C HIS A 2 -20.31 -14.27 -1.84
N LEU A 3 -20.41 -14.04 -0.55
CA LEU A 3 -19.73 -12.91 0.04
C LEU A 3 -18.24 -13.25 0.12
N ASP A 4 -17.42 -12.30 -0.27
CA ASP A 4 -15.99 -12.44 -0.15
C ASP A 4 -15.59 -12.21 1.30
N ASN A 5 -15.32 -13.28 2.02
CA ASN A 5 -14.97 -13.19 3.44
C ASN A 5 -13.70 -12.37 3.69
N TRP A 6 -12.75 -12.44 2.78
CA TRP A 6 -11.52 -11.65 2.88
C TRP A 6 -11.79 -10.17 2.65
N GLY A 7 -12.67 -9.85 1.68
CA GLY A 7 -13.08 -8.47 1.44
C GLY A 7 -13.81 -7.87 2.63
N LEU A 8 -14.71 -8.63 3.23
CA LEU A 8 -15.42 -8.20 4.43
C LEU A 8 -14.47 -7.99 5.61
N LYS A 9 -13.50 -8.89 5.78
CA LYS A 9 -12.50 -8.79 6.83
C LYS A 9 -11.63 -7.53 6.64
N ALA A 10 -11.19 -7.27 5.41
CA ALA A 10 -10.41 -6.09 5.11
C ALA A 10 -11.19 -4.82 5.47
N LYS A 11 -12.44 -4.74 5.04
CA LYS A 11 -13.31 -3.59 5.32
C LYS A 11 -13.49 -3.39 6.83
N LYS A 12 -13.70 -4.46 7.57
CA LYS A 12 -13.87 -4.44 9.01
C LYS A 12 -12.64 -3.88 9.71
N LEU A 13 -11.46 -4.23 9.21
CA LEU A 13 -10.18 -3.75 9.75
C LEU A 13 -9.77 -2.37 9.24
N GLY A 14 -10.57 -1.77 8.36
CA GLY A 14 -10.29 -0.44 7.82
C GLY A 14 -9.39 -0.42 6.60
N PHE A 15 -9.11 -1.56 6.01
CA PHE A 15 -8.32 -1.61 4.78
C PHE A 15 -9.17 -1.49 3.54
N ARG A 16 -8.62 -0.87 2.50
CA ARG A 16 -9.32 -0.57 1.25
C ARG A 16 -9.43 -1.75 0.31
N SER A 17 -8.67 -2.82 0.55
CA SER A 17 -8.62 -3.96 -0.35
C SER A 17 -8.25 -5.22 0.40
N ARG A 18 -8.85 -6.34 -0.02
CA ARG A 18 -8.48 -7.67 0.48
C ARG A 18 -7.04 -8.04 0.11
N ALA A 19 -6.46 -7.34 -0.85
CA ALA A 19 -5.07 -7.57 -1.28
C ALA A 19 -4.06 -7.38 -0.14
N VAL A 20 -4.44 -6.68 0.95
CA VAL A 20 -3.56 -6.50 2.10
C VAL A 20 -3.16 -7.83 2.72
N PHE A 21 -4.02 -8.84 2.68
CA PHE A 21 -3.71 -10.13 3.29
C PHE A 21 -2.62 -10.87 2.55
N LYS A 22 -2.56 -10.71 1.23
CA LYS A 22 -1.46 -11.27 0.43
C LYS A 22 -0.13 -10.61 0.79
N LEU A 23 -0.13 -9.31 0.91
CA LEU A 23 1.07 -8.58 1.32
C LEU A 23 1.48 -8.97 2.75
N GLU A 24 0.53 -9.05 3.66
CA GLU A 24 0.82 -9.45 5.03
C GLU A 24 1.48 -10.83 5.07
N GLU A 25 0.95 -11.79 4.30
CA GLU A 25 1.54 -13.11 4.20
C GLU A 25 2.98 -13.05 3.69
N ILE A 26 3.24 -12.26 2.66
CA ILE A 26 4.59 -12.08 2.11
C ILE A 26 5.52 -11.50 3.17
N LEU A 27 5.07 -10.49 3.90
CA LEU A 27 5.89 -9.83 4.92
C LEU A 27 6.19 -10.75 6.10
N GLU A 28 5.27 -11.65 6.43
CA GLU A 28 5.49 -12.63 7.51
C GLU A 28 6.48 -13.72 7.11
N LYS A 29 6.47 -14.11 5.85
CA LYS A 29 7.34 -15.17 5.32
C LYS A 29 8.72 -14.69 4.88
N THR A 30 8.89 -13.39 4.72
CA THR A 30 10.13 -12.80 4.24
C THR A 30 10.48 -11.61 5.10
N ASN A 31 11.68 -11.08 4.91
CA ASN A 31 12.09 -9.84 5.55
C ASN A 31 12.15 -8.69 4.53
N ALA A 32 11.29 -8.76 3.51
CA ALA A 32 11.37 -7.87 2.35
C ALA A 32 11.43 -6.38 2.69
N LEU A 33 10.65 -5.95 3.70
CA LEU A 33 10.61 -4.53 4.08
C LEU A 33 11.29 -4.25 5.42
N LYS A 34 11.94 -5.24 6.02
CA LYS A 34 12.58 -5.05 7.31
C LYS A 34 13.67 -3.98 7.22
N GLY A 35 13.59 -2.99 8.08
CA GLY A 35 14.58 -1.92 8.12
C GLY A 35 14.47 -0.89 7.02
N CYS A 36 13.47 -0.99 6.14
CA CYS A 36 13.27 -0.01 5.09
C CYS A 36 12.86 1.34 5.65
N LYS A 37 13.53 2.39 5.19
CA LYS A 37 13.21 3.77 5.56
C LYS A 37 12.30 4.45 4.54
N ASN A 38 12.36 3.99 3.30
CA ASN A 38 11.56 4.54 2.21
C ASN A 38 10.97 3.39 1.42
N VAL A 39 9.67 3.45 1.15
CA VAL A 39 8.96 2.42 0.40
C VAL A 39 8.14 3.08 -0.70
N LEU A 40 8.23 2.53 -1.90
CA LEU A 40 7.49 3.02 -3.06
C LEU A 40 6.48 1.97 -3.49
N ASP A 41 5.19 2.34 -3.48
CA ASP A 41 4.09 1.50 -3.91
C ASP A 41 3.61 1.96 -5.28
N ILE A 42 4.00 1.23 -6.33
CA ILE A 42 3.65 1.56 -7.72
C ILE A 42 2.36 0.84 -8.10
N GLY A 43 1.41 1.56 -8.66
CA GLY A 43 0.08 1.01 -8.94
C GLY A 43 -0.72 0.88 -7.67
N ALA A 44 -0.67 1.90 -6.83
CA ALA A 44 -1.13 1.83 -5.44
C ALA A 44 -2.65 1.75 -5.25
N ALA A 45 -3.44 2.25 -6.20
CA ALA A 45 -4.91 2.30 -6.01
C ALA A 45 -5.50 0.92 -5.75
N PRO A 46 -6.46 0.79 -4.85
CA PRO A 46 -7.09 1.82 -4.02
C PRO A 46 -6.30 2.27 -2.80
N GLY A 47 -5.14 1.66 -2.50
CA GLY A 47 -4.27 2.10 -1.44
C GLY A 47 -4.10 1.13 -0.27
N GLY A 48 -4.64 -0.08 -0.39
CA GLY A 48 -4.57 -1.07 0.70
C GLY A 48 -3.16 -1.46 1.09
N TRP A 49 -2.28 -1.65 0.10
CA TRP A 49 -0.89 -2.01 0.39
C TRP A 49 -0.15 -0.87 1.08
N SER A 50 -0.33 0.37 0.60
CA SER A 50 0.27 1.53 1.25
C SER A 50 -0.23 1.70 2.68
N GLN A 51 -1.52 1.43 2.93
CA GLN A 51 -2.08 1.44 4.28
C GLN A 51 -1.36 0.44 5.19
N LEU A 52 -1.22 -0.80 4.72
CA LEU A 52 -0.60 -1.85 5.51
C LEU A 52 0.88 -1.55 5.76
N ILE A 53 1.59 -1.12 4.73
CA ILE A 53 3.02 -0.78 4.86
C ILE A 53 3.20 0.32 5.91
N LYS A 54 2.39 1.38 5.84
CA LYS A 54 2.49 2.47 6.80
C LYS A 54 2.14 2.02 8.21
N TYR A 55 1.15 1.14 8.32
CA TYR A 55 0.77 0.58 9.62
C TYR A 55 1.92 -0.20 10.26
N LYS A 56 2.62 -1.01 9.46
CA LYS A 56 3.72 -1.84 9.96
C LYS A 56 5.04 -1.07 10.11
N LEU A 57 5.29 -0.10 9.25
CA LEU A 57 6.53 0.69 9.23
C LEU A 57 6.22 2.14 9.53
N LYS A 58 5.85 2.41 10.76
CA LYS A 58 5.34 3.74 11.16
C LYS A 58 6.33 4.89 10.96
N LYS A 59 7.62 4.59 10.96
CA LYS A 59 8.67 5.60 10.79
C LYS A 59 9.17 5.69 9.35
N ALA A 60 8.72 4.81 8.47
CA ALA A 60 9.14 4.83 7.08
C ALA A 60 8.40 5.91 6.29
N ASN A 61 9.06 6.41 5.25
CA ASN A 61 8.41 7.26 4.26
C ASN A 61 7.77 6.34 3.23
N VAL A 62 6.45 6.42 3.08
CA VAL A 62 5.71 5.63 2.10
C VAL A 62 5.23 6.55 0.99
N PHE A 63 5.58 6.20 -0.24
CA PHE A 63 5.20 6.94 -1.44
C PHE A 63 4.34 6.02 -2.29
N ALA A 64 3.12 6.47 -2.60
CA ALA A 64 2.18 5.73 -3.43
C ALA A 64 2.02 6.46 -4.76
N ILE A 65 2.05 5.70 -5.85
CA ILE A 65 1.95 6.25 -7.21
C ILE A 65 0.91 5.47 -7.98
N ASP A 66 0.00 6.17 -8.64
CA ASP A 66 -0.96 5.56 -9.54
C ASP A 66 -1.47 6.61 -10.52
N ILE A 67 -1.93 6.17 -11.68
CA ILE A 67 -2.61 7.06 -12.64
C ILE A 67 -4.03 7.37 -12.15
N LEU A 68 -4.60 6.48 -11.34
CA LEU A 68 -5.90 6.69 -10.71
C LEU A 68 -5.74 7.49 -9.43
N ASP A 69 -6.70 8.36 -9.14
CA ASP A 69 -6.71 9.05 -7.87
C ASP A 69 -7.12 8.09 -6.75
N ILE A 70 -6.65 8.37 -5.54
CA ILE A 70 -7.03 7.59 -4.35
C ILE A 70 -7.42 8.54 -3.23
N GLU A 71 -8.27 8.04 -2.34
CA GLU A 71 -8.56 8.78 -1.11
C GLU A 71 -7.26 8.93 -0.30
N PRO A 72 -7.03 10.08 0.31
CA PRO A 72 -5.83 10.30 1.11
C PRO A 72 -5.63 9.23 2.19
N ILE A 73 -4.37 8.86 2.40
CA ILE A 73 -3.98 7.93 3.46
C ILE A 73 -3.04 8.67 4.40
N LYS A 74 -3.40 8.73 5.67
CA LYS A 74 -2.58 9.42 6.66
C LYS A 74 -1.16 8.86 6.67
N GLY A 75 -0.19 9.73 6.51
CA GLY A 75 1.22 9.36 6.56
C GLY A 75 1.77 8.79 5.25
N VAL A 76 0.97 8.74 4.19
CA VAL A 76 1.42 8.28 2.87
C VAL A 76 1.43 9.45 1.91
N ASN A 77 2.52 9.58 1.17
CA ASN A 77 2.67 10.61 0.13
C ASN A 77 2.20 10.04 -1.19
N PHE A 78 1.13 10.59 -1.75
CA PHE A 78 0.55 10.08 -2.99
C PHE A 78 0.85 11.01 -4.17
N PHE A 79 1.23 10.40 -5.30
CA PHE A 79 1.47 11.09 -6.56
C PHE A 79 0.60 10.46 -7.64
N GLN A 80 -0.35 11.23 -8.16
CA GLN A 80 -1.21 10.79 -9.26
C GLN A 80 -0.49 11.08 -10.57
N GLN A 81 0.25 10.10 -11.05
CA GLN A 81 1.00 10.23 -12.30
C GLN A 81 1.45 8.86 -12.80
N LYS A 82 1.90 8.83 -14.05
CA LYS A 82 2.50 7.63 -14.63
C LYS A 82 3.90 7.47 -14.05
N VAL A 83 4.30 6.22 -13.80
CA VAL A 83 5.62 5.96 -13.22
C VAL A 83 6.75 6.45 -14.12
N GLU A 84 6.57 6.38 -15.45
CA GLU A 84 7.59 6.85 -16.40
C GLU A 84 7.77 8.37 -16.39
N ASP A 85 6.82 9.10 -15.81
CA ASP A 85 6.91 10.57 -15.70
C ASP A 85 7.64 11.01 -14.43
N ILE A 86 8.06 10.04 -13.63
CA ILE A 86 8.72 10.33 -12.36
C ILE A 86 10.22 10.24 -12.52
N ASP A 87 10.90 11.28 -12.10
CA ASP A 87 12.36 11.28 -12.09
C ASP A 87 12.84 10.55 -10.85
N LEU A 88 13.17 9.28 -11.02
CA LEU A 88 13.67 8.44 -9.94
C LEU A 88 15.19 8.50 -9.78
N VAL A 89 15.85 9.18 -10.69
CA VAL A 89 17.32 9.32 -10.70
C VAL A 89 17.70 10.77 -10.44
N LYS A 90 18.19 11.01 -9.27
CA LYS A 90 18.61 12.36 -8.88
C LYS A 90 20.03 12.33 -8.40
#